data_7527946dfc4c3691f32539d433ef6d05
#
_entry.id   7527946dfc4c3691f32539d433ef6d05
#
_cell.length_a   1.000
_cell.length_b   1.000
_cell.length_c   1.000
_cell.angle_alpha   90.00
_cell.angle_beta   90.00
_cell.angle_gamma   90.00
#
_symmetry.space_group_name_H-M   'P 1'
#
loop_
_entity.id
_entity.type
_entity.pdbx_description
1 polymer ?
#
loop_
_entity_poly.entity_id
_entity_poly.type
_entity_poly.pdbx_seq_one_letter_code
_entity_poly.pdbx_strand_id
1 'polypeptide(L)'
;MHKEVSSDSISESSAQNAPEPSCKTSCIDDVAGSKAPAAFSRPAQAPLDSNLFTGTTWRLNAGEASALIAARGAVVLDWNCAGVPVIDGYSDQADMESGAGCRCAVMAPWSNRIQNARYTWMGQEYDLGPAPDGSREANHGLMLNTDFERIDDGQDPASLTLHTVTGGVEGYPWPVDVTVTYRIYEKAPEHGYQGYRLELEINARNLADVTVPVGLGWHPYFHANAITDQGLDSLYMELPAKTEVVSDDMLIPLEGSQAFKEADYAHSQCGRIIVELKGWEVDTSWTDLWTDKDGLIRSYVVGSQGHLVLTQDTPVAHSVVHAFTGDTLPTRKRQSLALEPCWAMTNAFKRIPQVMELEPGQTRSLHTSVDYVS
;
A
#
# COMPACT_ATOMS: atom_id res chain seq x y z
N MET A 1 18.91 26.31 61.47
CA MET A 1 17.48 26.13 61.27
C MET A 1 17.31 25.48 59.90
N HIS A 2 17.21 24.17 59.89
CA HIS A 2 16.91 23.40 58.72
C HIS A 2 15.37 23.33 58.57
N LYS A 3 14.84 23.60 57.37
CA LYS A 3 13.50 23.22 57.03
C LYS A 3 13.56 22.11 55.97
N GLU A 4 13.07 20.96 56.38
CA GLU A 4 12.78 19.81 55.53
C GLU A 4 11.64 20.16 54.56
N VAL A 5 11.82 19.80 53.32
CA VAL A 5 10.74 19.83 52.30
C VAL A 5 10.33 18.39 52.09
N SER A 6 9.08 18.10 52.39
CA SER A 6 8.43 16.80 52.26
C SER A 6 8.24 16.43 50.78
N SER A 7 8.57 15.20 50.44
CA SER A 7 8.28 14.55 49.18
C SER A 7 6.85 14.08 49.17
N ASP A 8 6.01 14.69 48.33
CA ASP A 8 4.69 14.18 48.01
C ASP A 8 4.80 13.11 46.92
N SER A 9 4.35 11.93 47.29
CA SER A 9 4.25 10.77 46.44
C SER A 9 3.09 10.94 45.43
N ILE A 10 3.43 10.91 44.13
CA ILE A 10 2.43 10.82 43.04
C ILE A 10 1.97 9.37 42.97
N SER A 11 0.71 9.14 43.28
CA SER A 11 0.04 7.84 43.15
C SER A 11 -0.12 7.48 41.68
N GLU A 12 0.48 6.38 41.26
CA GLU A 12 0.20 5.71 39.99
C GLU A 12 -1.27 5.29 39.94
N SER A 13 -2.07 5.92 39.09
CA SER A 13 -3.41 5.46 38.77
C SER A 13 -3.29 4.25 37.83
N SER A 14 -3.67 3.09 38.31
CA SER A 14 -3.82 1.87 37.53
C SER A 14 -4.80 2.09 36.38
N ALA A 15 -4.27 2.12 35.15
CA ALA A 15 -5.08 1.97 33.96
C ALA A 15 -5.69 0.56 33.96
N GLN A 16 -7.00 0.48 34.18
CA GLN A 16 -7.75 -0.75 34.02
C GLN A 16 -7.77 -1.12 32.53
N ASN A 17 -7.12 -2.23 32.19
CA ASN A 17 -7.19 -2.85 30.87
C ASN A 17 -8.65 -3.17 30.54
N ALA A 18 -9.21 -2.54 29.54
CA ALA A 18 -10.44 -3.00 28.91
C ALA A 18 -10.20 -4.40 28.33
N PRO A 19 -11.14 -5.34 28.42
CA PRO A 19 -10.94 -6.66 27.86
C PRO A 19 -10.85 -6.57 26.34
N GLU A 20 -9.74 -7.09 25.78
CA GLU A 20 -9.58 -7.26 24.34
C GLU A 20 -10.75 -8.10 23.80
N PRO A 21 -11.38 -7.73 22.67
CA PRO A 21 -12.39 -8.55 22.04
C PRO A 21 -11.76 -9.86 21.60
N SER A 22 -12.10 -10.95 22.26
CA SER A 22 -11.66 -12.29 21.88
C SER A 22 -12.40 -12.73 20.63
N CYS A 23 -11.89 -12.37 19.44
CA CYS A 23 -12.37 -12.95 18.20
C CYS A 23 -12.07 -14.45 18.20
N LYS A 24 -13.09 -15.30 18.30
CA LYS A 24 -12.96 -16.76 18.39
C LYS A 24 -12.91 -17.46 17.04
N THR A 25 -13.21 -16.74 15.95
CA THR A 25 -13.22 -17.22 14.55
C THR A 25 -12.44 -16.25 13.67
N SER A 26 -11.83 -16.72 12.58
CA SER A 26 -11.28 -15.81 11.56
C SER A 26 -12.44 -15.04 10.91
N CYS A 27 -12.28 -13.76 10.62
CA CYS A 27 -13.31 -12.96 9.96
C CYS A 27 -13.73 -13.55 8.61
N ILE A 28 -12.89 -14.40 8.02
CA ILE A 28 -13.14 -15.15 6.79
C ILE A 28 -14.28 -16.17 6.97
N ASP A 29 -14.42 -16.77 8.14
CA ASP A 29 -15.45 -17.80 8.40
C ASP A 29 -16.87 -17.24 8.34
N ASP A 30 -17.07 -15.97 8.64
CA ASP A 30 -18.37 -15.31 8.59
C ASP A 30 -18.75 -14.86 7.16
N VAL A 31 -17.76 -14.51 6.32
CA VAL A 31 -17.97 -14.26 4.88
C VAL A 31 -18.21 -15.58 4.14
N ALA A 32 -17.55 -16.67 4.57
CA ALA A 32 -17.72 -18.03 4.03
C ALA A 32 -19.01 -18.73 4.50
N GLY A 33 -19.72 -18.21 5.51
CA GLY A 33 -20.99 -18.78 6.02
C GLY A 33 -22.20 -18.64 5.07
N SER A 34 -22.11 -17.84 4.01
CA SER A 34 -23.02 -17.92 2.87
C SER A 34 -22.60 -19.11 2.00
N LYS A 35 -23.54 -19.99 1.62
CA LYS A 35 -23.30 -21.07 0.62
C LYS A 35 -22.34 -20.57 -0.44
N ALA A 36 -21.30 -21.38 -0.77
CA ALA A 36 -20.40 -21.11 -1.87
C ALA A 36 -21.23 -20.57 -3.06
N PRO A 37 -20.95 -19.37 -3.55
CA PRO A 37 -21.69 -18.84 -4.68
C PRO A 37 -21.60 -19.86 -5.81
N ALA A 38 -22.69 -20.04 -6.57
CA ALA A 38 -22.65 -20.89 -7.74
C ALA A 38 -21.47 -20.45 -8.61
N ALA A 39 -20.63 -21.42 -9.02
CA ALA A 39 -19.42 -21.15 -9.77
C ALA A 39 -19.71 -20.13 -10.88
N PHE A 40 -19.18 -18.92 -10.73
CA PHE A 40 -19.40 -17.84 -11.68
C PHE A 40 -18.48 -18.10 -12.88
N SER A 41 -19.06 -18.46 -14.02
CA SER A 41 -18.31 -18.64 -15.25
C SER A 41 -18.04 -17.29 -15.92
N ARG A 42 -16.97 -16.60 -15.50
CA ARG A 42 -16.39 -15.54 -16.32
C ARG A 42 -15.70 -16.19 -17.53
N PRO A 43 -15.76 -15.58 -18.73
CA PRO A 43 -14.84 -15.97 -19.77
C PRO A 43 -13.41 -15.68 -19.26
N ALA A 44 -12.57 -16.70 -19.24
CA ALA A 44 -11.17 -16.54 -18.86
C ALA A 44 -10.50 -15.53 -19.81
N GLN A 45 -9.78 -14.57 -19.22
CA GLN A 45 -8.98 -13.60 -19.96
C GLN A 45 -7.53 -14.07 -20.03
N ALA A 46 -6.93 -13.96 -21.21
CA ALA A 46 -5.51 -14.22 -21.36
C ALA A 46 -4.71 -13.19 -20.51
N PRO A 47 -3.57 -13.60 -19.92
CA PRO A 47 -2.62 -12.68 -19.30
C PRO A 47 -2.19 -11.58 -20.27
N LEU A 48 -1.92 -10.38 -19.74
CA LEU A 48 -1.49 -9.21 -20.51
C LEU A 48 -0.26 -9.53 -21.39
N ASP A 49 -0.32 -9.18 -22.68
CA ASP A 49 0.79 -9.44 -23.60
C ASP A 49 1.98 -8.50 -23.33
N SER A 50 3.15 -9.08 -23.06
CA SER A 50 4.38 -8.32 -22.85
C SER A 50 4.82 -7.50 -24.07
N ASN A 51 4.41 -7.87 -25.29
CA ASN A 51 4.73 -7.13 -26.52
C ASN A 51 4.03 -5.77 -26.61
N LEU A 52 3.09 -5.47 -25.70
CA LEU A 52 2.48 -4.14 -25.58
C LEU A 52 3.44 -3.10 -24.96
N PHE A 53 4.59 -3.54 -24.47
CA PHE A 53 5.60 -2.70 -23.84
C PHE A 53 6.92 -2.78 -24.59
N THR A 54 7.57 -1.64 -24.77
CA THR A 54 8.87 -1.54 -25.47
C THR A 54 10.06 -1.76 -24.54
N GLY A 55 9.86 -1.55 -23.23
CA GLY A 55 10.89 -1.78 -22.20
C GLY A 55 10.97 -3.25 -21.77
N THR A 56 11.99 -3.56 -20.97
CA THR A 56 12.14 -4.91 -20.39
C THR A 56 10.98 -5.22 -19.44
N THR A 57 10.41 -6.41 -19.61
CA THR A 57 9.40 -6.97 -18.71
C THR A 57 9.76 -8.39 -18.33
N TRP A 58 9.31 -8.86 -17.18
CA TRP A 58 9.47 -10.24 -16.72
C TRP A 58 8.12 -10.82 -16.36
N ARG A 59 7.90 -12.07 -16.75
CA ARG A 59 6.70 -12.84 -16.38
C ARG A 59 7.04 -13.85 -15.31
N LEU A 60 6.33 -13.79 -14.19
CA LEU A 60 6.30 -14.80 -13.16
C LEU A 60 5.17 -15.79 -13.42
N ASN A 61 5.34 -17.05 -13.00
CA ASN A 61 4.34 -18.10 -13.14
C ASN A 61 4.35 -19.02 -11.92
N ALA A 62 3.14 -19.32 -11.39
CA ALA A 62 2.94 -20.28 -10.30
C ALA A 62 1.58 -20.96 -10.49
N GLY A 63 1.56 -22.21 -10.94
CA GLY A 63 0.33 -22.92 -11.28
C GLY A 63 -0.48 -22.18 -12.33
N GLU A 64 -1.73 -21.83 -12.00
CA GLU A 64 -2.63 -21.05 -12.86
C GLU A 64 -2.49 -19.51 -12.65
N ALA A 65 -1.56 -19.08 -11.80
CA ALA A 65 -1.27 -17.66 -11.62
C ALA A 65 -0.09 -17.19 -12.47
N SER A 66 -0.17 -15.97 -12.99
CA SER A 66 0.94 -15.28 -13.64
C SER A 66 0.98 -13.81 -13.29
N ALA A 67 2.17 -13.20 -13.22
CA ALA A 67 2.31 -11.75 -13.07
C ALA A 67 3.31 -11.21 -14.10
N LEU A 68 3.04 -10.01 -14.64
CA LEU A 68 3.92 -9.30 -15.55
C LEU A 68 4.45 -8.05 -14.83
N ILE A 69 5.78 -7.93 -14.74
CA ILE A 69 6.46 -6.82 -14.06
C ILE A 69 7.34 -6.08 -15.06
N ALA A 70 7.30 -4.74 -15.07
CA ALA A 70 8.17 -3.90 -15.89
C ALA A 70 9.47 -3.55 -15.16
N ALA A 71 10.56 -3.41 -15.90
CA ALA A 71 11.80 -2.85 -15.38
C ALA A 71 11.63 -1.41 -14.90
N ARG A 72 10.89 -0.62 -15.67
CA ARG A 72 10.58 0.77 -15.30
C ARG A 72 9.64 0.81 -14.10
N GLY A 73 10.07 1.45 -13.03
CA GLY A 73 9.33 1.57 -11.79
C GLY A 73 9.19 0.29 -10.98
N ALA A 74 9.69 -0.84 -11.47
CA ALA A 74 9.40 -2.17 -10.94
C ALA A 74 7.89 -2.43 -10.80
N VAL A 75 7.04 -1.82 -11.65
CA VAL A 75 5.58 -1.88 -11.53
C VAL A 75 5.02 -3.22 -11.98
N VAL A 76 4.03 -3.73 -11.24
CA VAL A 76 3.22 -4.86 -11.69
C VAL A 76 2.21 -4.35 -12.73
N LEU A 77 2.31 -4.88 -13.95
CA LEU A 77 1.44 -4.53 -15.07
C LEU A 77 0.16 -5.37 -15.07
N ASP A 78 0.26 -6.63 -14.65
CA ASP A 78 -0.83 -7.60 -14.60
C ASP A 78 -0.54 -8.65 -13.53
N TRP A 79 -1.56 -9.09 -12.84
CA TRP A 79 -1.57 -10.30 -12.03
C TRP A 79 -2.85 -11.04 -12.37
N ASN A 80 -2.71 -12.15 -13.09
CA ASN A 80 -3.80 -12.96 -13.59
C ASN A 80 -3.84 -14.29 -12.83
N CYS A 81 -5.01 -14.65 -12.30
CA CYS A 81 -5.25 -15.83 -11.49
C CYS A 81 -6.33 -16.69 -12.17
N ALA A 82 -5.95 -17.81 -12.76
CA ALA A 82 -6.87 -18.71 -13.50
C ALA A 82 -7.75 -17.97 -14.53
N GLY A 83 -7.15 -17.01 -15.26
CA GLY A 83 -7.87 -16.22 -16.27
C GLY A 83 -8.64 -15.01 -15.71
N VAL A 84 -8.50 -14.69 -14.42
CA VAL A 84 -9.06 -13.49 -13.80
C VAL A 84 -7.95 -12.46 -13.61
N PRO A 85 -7.96 -11.29 -14.28
CA PRO A 85 -7.06 -10.20 -14.01
C PRO A 85 -7.45 -9.58 -12.66
N VAL A 86 -6.52 -9.62 -11.69
CA VAL A 86 -6.72 -9.11 -10.33
C VAL A 86 -6.14 -7.72 -10.18
N ILE A 87 -4.91 -7.51 -10.66
CA ILE A 87 -4.26 -6.19 -10.68
C ILE A 87 -4.59 -5.45 -11.98
N ASP A 88 -4.94 -4.17 -11.84
CA ASP A 88 -5.15 -3.20 -12.91
C ASP A 88 -3.93 -2.27 -13.02
N GLY A 89 -2.85 -2.77 -13.61
CA GLY A 89 -1.66 -2.00 -13.94
C GLY A 89 -1.83 -1.14 -15.20
N TYR A 90 -0.73 -0.76 -15.84
CA TYR A 90 -0.76 -0.09 -17.13
C TYR A 90 -1.09 -1.09 -18.26
N SER A 91 -1.91 -0.66 -19.22
CA SER A 91 -2.41 -1.52 -20.28
C SER A 91 -1.45 -1.67 -21.46
N ASP A 92 -0.59 -0.69 -21.67
CA ASP A 92 0.38 -0.63 -22.77
C ASP A 92 1.48 0.41 -22.47
N GLN A 93 2.43 0.54 -23.40
CA GLN A 93 3.54 1.48 -23.28
C GLN A 93 3.09 2.94 -23.13
N ALA A 94 2.10 3.38 -23.90
CA ALA A 94 1.64 4.77 -23.86
C ALA A 94 0.94 5.10 -22.52
N ASP A 95 0.15 4.17 -21.99
CA ASP A 95 -0.48 4.29 -20.69
C ASP A 95 0.59 4.36 -19.58
N MET A 96 1.63 3.51 -19.65
CA MET A 96 2.74 3.52 -18.69
C MET A 96 3.56 4.82 -18.77
N GLU A 97 3.83 5.34 -19.95
CA GLU A 97 4.53 6.62 -20.14
C GLU A 97 3.74 7.82 -19.63
N SER A 98 2.41 7.74 -19.66
CA SER A 98 1.55 8.77 -19.09
C SER A 98 1.69 8.90 -17.56
N GLY A 99 2.08 7.80 -16.88
CA GLY A 99 2.14 7.74 -15.43
C GLY A 99 0.81 7.92 -14.71
N ALA A 100 -0.31 7.92 -15.46
CA ALA A 100 -1.62 8.24 -14.93
C ALA A 100 -2.03 7.30 -13.80
N GLY A 101 -2.39 7.89 -12.66
CA GLY A 101 -2.81 7.16 -11.46
C GLY A 101 -1.68 6.46 -10.71
N CYS A 102 -0.40 6.62 -11.10
CA CYS A 102 0.74 5.96 -10.46
C CYS A 102 0.51 4.46 -10.26
N ARG A 103 -0.06 3.79 -11.28
CA ARG A 103 -0.55 2.42 -11.17
C ARG A 103 0.55 1.45 -10.74
N CYS A 104 0.29 0.76 -9.63
CA CYS A 104 1.18 -0.22 -9.01
C CYS A 104 2.59 0.32 -8.68
N ALA A 105 2.73 1.63 -8.50
CA ALA A 105 4.00 2.27 -8.20
C ALA A 105 4.61 1.72 -6.90
N VAL A 106 5.88 1.38 -6.96
CA VAL A 106 6.75 1.26 -5.79
C VAL A 106 7.07 2.68 -5.33
N MET A 107 6.71 3.02 -4.11
CA MET A 107 6.87 4.37 -3.58
C MET A 107 8.10 4.42 -2.66
N ALA A 108 9.16 5.07 -3.12
CA ALA A 108 10.39 5.32 -2.39
C ALA A 108 11.10 6.56 -2.98
N PRO A 109 11.79 7.37 -2.19
CA PRO A 109 11.98 7.32 -0.74
C PRO A 109 10.86 7.99 0.07
N TRP A 110 9.72 8.30 -0.51
CA TRP A 110 8.49 8.70 0.20
C TRP A 110 7.25 8.15 -0.49
N SER A 111 6.20 7.91 0.30
CA SER A 111 4.85 7.60 -0.18
C SER A 111 3.98 8.85 -0.13
N ASN A 112 3.01 8.93 -1.04
CA ASN A 112 2.07 10.03 -1.16
C ASN A 112 2.77 11.41 -1.29
N ARG A 113 2.14 12.51 -0.86
CA ARG A 113 2.54 13.89 -1.18
C ARG A 113 3.50 14.50 -0.16
N ILE A 114 4.43 15.33 -0.66
CA ILE A 114 5.18 16.32 0.14
C ILE A 114 4.69 17.71 -0.28
N GLN A 115 4.08 18.42 0.65
CA GLN A 115 3.46 19.74 0.44
C GLN A 115 4.44 20.76 -0.15
N ASN A 116 4.04 21.38 -1.26
CA ASN A 116 4.83 22.34 -2.04
C ASN A 116 6.17 21.77 -2.55
N ALA A 117 6.31 20.45 -2.62
CA ALA A 117 7.55 19.73 -2.97
C ALA A 117 8.77 20.18 -2.14
N ARG A 118 8.57 20.67 -0.93
CA ARG A 118 9.62 21.19 -0.05
C ARG A 118 9.55 20.58 1.32
N TYR A 119 10.72 20.36 1.91
CA TYR A 119 10.85 19.89 3.28
C TYR A 119 12.16 20.39 3.89
N THR A 120 12.22 20.37 5.22
CA THR A 120 13.45 20.66 5.96
C THR A 120 14.01 19.36 6.52
N TRP A 121 15.29 19.09 6.26
CA TRP A 121 15.97 17.92 6.80
C TRP A 121 17.28 18.33 7.47
N MET A 122 17.47 17.95 8.73
CA MET A 122 18.67 18.32 9.55
C MET A 122 18.98 19.83 9.47
N GLY A 123 17.93 20.67 9.48
CA GLY A 123 18.07 22.15 9.45
C GLY A 123 18.32 22.77 8.08
N GLN A 124 18.38 21.97 7.01
CA GLN A 124 18.52 22.44 5.63
C GLN A 124 17.20 22.27 4.87
N GLU A 125 16.83 23.27 4.06
CA GLU A 125 15.68 23.17 3.14
C GLU A 125 16.07 22.46 1.84
N TYR A 126 15.14 21.63 1.37
CA TYR A 126 15.24 20.90 0.09
C TYR A 126 14.00 21.17 -0.74
N ASP A 127 14.20 21.36 -2.05
CA ASP A 127 13.15 21.60 -3.04
C ASP A 127 13.21 20.51 -4.11
N LEU A 128 12.19 19.69 -4.20
CA LEU A 128 12.08 18.59 -5.17
C LEU A 128 11.63 19.07 -6.56
N GLY A 129 11.33 20.37 -6.67
CA GLY A 129 10.78 20.95 -7.90
C GLY A 129 9.29 20.59 -8.11
N PRO A 130 8.68 21.16 -9.16
CA PRO A 130 7.30 20.84 -9.52
C PRO A 130 7.19 19.39 -10.01
N ALA A 131 6.06 18.74 -9.66
CA ALA A 131 5.74 17.43 -10.20
C ALA A 131 5.57 17.50 -11.75
N PRO A 132 5.72 16.37 -12.47
CA PRO A 132 5.58 16.32 -13.92
C PRO A 132 4.20 16.78 -14.44
N ASP A 133 3.15 16.67 -13.62
CA ASP A 133 1.80 17.15 -13.94
C ASP A 133 1.61 18.67 -13.72
N GLY A 134 2.66 19.37 -13.29
CA GLY A 134 2.66 20.79 -12.98
C GLY A 134 2.10 21.13 -11.58
N SER A 135 1.71 20.15 -10.79
CA SER A 135 1.37 20.35 -9.38
C SER A 135 2.61 20.75 -8.59
N ARG A 136 2.39 21.39 -7.44
CA ARG A 136 3.51 21.78 -6.56
C ARG A 136 3.88 20.71 -5.53
N GLU A 137 3.08 19.68 -5.41
CA GLU A 137 3.31 18.58 -4.49
C GLU A 137 4.18 17.53 -5.15
N ALA A 138 5.29 17.15 -4.50
CA ALA A 138 6.03 15.96 -4.90
C ALA A 138 5.23 14.72 -4.50
N ASN A 139 5.02 13.78 -5.42
CA ASN A 139 4.16 12.63 -5.21
C ASN A 139 4.88 11.30 -5.46
N HIS A 140 4.71 10.34 -4.55
CA HIS A 140 5.09 8.92 -4.65
C HIS A 140 6.57 8.62 -4.91
N GLY A 141 7.47 9.50 -4.48
CA GLY A 141 8.91 9.24 -4.56
C GLY A 141 9.50 9.37 -5.96
N LEU A 142 10.54 8.60 -6.23
CA LEU A 142 11.35 8.72 -7.44
C LEU A 142 11.29 7.46 -8.33
N MET A 143 10.64 6.37 -7.86
CA MET A 143 10.77 5.07 -8.49
C MET A 143 10.01 4.93 -9.80
N LEU A 144 8.85 5.58 -9.98
CA LEU A 144 7.97 5.39 -11.14
C LEU A 144 8.69 5.58 -12.48
N ASN A 145 9.67 6.47 -12.54
CA ASN A 145 10.46 6.76 -13.74
C ASN A 145 11.90 6.22 -13.69
N THR A 146 12.18 5.34 -12.74
CA THR A 146 13.52 4.73 -12.57
C THR A 146 13.51 3.32 -13.15
N ASP A 147 14.54 2.97 -13.92
CA ASP A 147 14.72 1.62 -14.41
C ASP A 147 15.41 0.75 -13.36
N PHE A 148 14.94 -0.48 -13.22
CA PHE A 148 15.47 -1.50 -12.34
C PHE A 148 16.15 -2.60 -13.14
N GLU A 149 17.19 -3.18 -12.55
CA GLU A 149 17.89 -4.33 -13.07
C GLU A 149 17.54 -5.59 -12.28
N ARG A 150 17.41 -6.73 -12.96
CA ARG A 150 17.22 -8.02 -12.31
C ARG A 150 18.53 -8.49 -11.68
N ILE A 151 18.48 -8.91 -10.42
CA ILE A 151 19.68 -9.36 -9.68
C ILE A 151 19.62 -10.80 -9.17
N ASP A 152 18.46 -11.48 -9.25
CA ASP A 152 18.37 -12.92 -8.97
C ASP A 152 18.87 -13.76 -10.17
N ASP A 153 19.04 -15.05 -9.96
CA ASP A 153 19.58 -15.97 -10.98
C ASP A 153 18.53 -16.48 -12.00
N GLY A 154 17.28 -16.09 -11.83
CA GLY A 154 16.17 -16.46 -12.71
C GLY A 154 15.76 -17.94 -12.68
N GLN A 155 16.17 -18.70 -11.69
CA GLN A 155 15.85 -20.14 -11.60
C GLN A 155 14.45 -20.39 -11.06
N ASP A 156 13.95 -19.51 -10.16
CA ASP A 156 12.57 -19.60 -9.65
C ASP A 156 11.63 -18.83 -10.59
N PRO A 157 10.71 -19.52 -11.31
CA PRO A 157 9.76 -18.87 -12.20
C PRO A 157 8.70 -18.04 -11.46
N ALA A 158 8.55 -18.22 -10.16
CA ALA A 158 7.56 -17.54 -9.33
C ALA A 158 8.16 -16.36 -8.56
N SER A 159 9.45 -16.05 -8.72
CA SER A 159 10.15 -15.00 -8.00
C SER A 159 10.95 -14.09 -8.93
N LEU A 160 11.03 -12.81 -8.57
CA LEU A 160 11.82 -11.80 -9.27
C LEU A 160 12.36 -10.81 -8.26
N THR A 161 13.67 -10.60 -8.28
CA THR A 161 14.33 -9.57 -7.47
C THR A 161 14.96 -8.53 -8.39
N LEU A 162 14.56 -7.29 -8.18
CA LEU A 162 14.97 -6.10 -8.93
C LEU A 162 15.74 -5.14 -8.03
N HIS A 163 16.65 -4.38 -8.63
CA HIS A 163 17.52 -3.45 -7.91
C HIS A 163 17.72 -2.17 -8.70
N THR A 164 17.85 -1.07 -7.97
CA THR A 164 18.31 0.22 -8.46
C THR A 164 18.95 1.04 -7.34
N VAL A 165 19.67 2.08 -7.70
CA VAL A 165 20.10 3.13 -6.76
C VAL A 165 19.41 4.43 -7.15
N THR A 166 18.70 5.02 -6.21
CA THR A 166 18.01 6.29 -6.41
C THR A 166 18.65 7.43 -5.61
N GLY A 167 18.17 8.65 -5.79
CA GLY A 167 18.72 9.84 -5.18
C GLY A 167 19.75 10.53 -6.07
N GLY A 168 20.56 11.44 -5.48
CA GLY A 168 21.51 12.25 -6.26
C GLY A 168 20.84 13.30 -7.16
N VAL A 169 19.55 13.57 -6.93
CA VAL A 169 18.76 14.59 -7.64
C VAL A 169 18.63 15.85 -6.79
N GLU A 170 18.32 16.99 -7.45
CA GLU A 170 17.96 18.21 -6.74
C GLU A 170 16.80 17.94 -5.81
N GLY A 171 16.90 18.37 -4.55
CA GLY A 171 15.91 18.13 -3.52
C GLY A 171 16.00 16.76 -2.81
N TYR A 172 16.73 15.77 -3.34
CA TYR A 172 17.01 14.50 -2.66
C TYR A 172 18.43 13.99 -3.03
N PRO A 173 19.49 14.56 -2.44
CA PRO A 173 20.87 14.34 -2.91
C PRO A 173 21.48 13.02 -2.44
N TRP A 174 20.86 12.31 -1.53
CA TRP A 174 21.45 11.12 -0.91
C TRP A 174 21.20 9.86 -1.73
N PRO A 175 22.23 9.03 -1.97
CA PRO A 175 22.04 7.75 -2.64
C PRO A 175 21.34 6.75 -1.69
N VAL A 176 20.31 6.09 -2.20
CA VAL A 176 19.57 5.02 -1.54
C VAL A 176 19.52 3.82 -2.47
N ASP A 177 19.97 2.68 -1.98
CA ASP A 177 19.86 1.38 -2.64
C ASP A 177 18.44 0.86 -2.45
N VAL A 178 17.75 0.54 -3.54
CA VAL A 178 16.38 0.02 -3.49
C VAL A 178 16.32 -1.35 -4.15
N THR A 179 15.91 -2.32 -3.36
CA THR A 179 15.65 -3.70 -3.83
C THR A 179 14.17 -3.99 -3.72
N VAL A 180 13.59 -4.56 -4.78
CA VAL A 180 12.19 -4.94 -4.87
C VAL A 180 12.10 -6.41 -5.22
N THR A 181 11.44 -7.20 -4.38
CA THR A 181 11.23 -8.63 -4.62
C THR A 181 9.75 -8.93 -4.74
N TYR A 182 9.37 -9.51 -5.86
CA TYR A 182 8.04 -10.08 -6.09
C TYR A 182 8.08 -11.59 -6.00
N ARG A 183 7.03 -12.18 -5.40
CA ARG A 183 6.75 -13.62 -5.42
C ARG A 183 5.27 -13.85 -5.65
N ILE A 184 4.93 -14.87 -6.41
CA ILE A 184 3.54 -15.29 -6.60
C ILE A 184 3.37 -16.75 -6.19
N TYR A 185 2.19 -17.07 -5.69
CA TYR A 185 1.84 -18.42 -5.23
C TYR A 185 0.43 -18.78 -5.66
N GLU A 186 0.25 -20.04 -6.03
CA GLU A 186 -1.06 -20.69 -5.98
C GLU A 186 -1.18 -21.38 -4.61
N LYS A 187 -2.21 -21.05 -3.86
CA LYS A 187 -2.46 -21.59 -2.51
C LYS A 187 -3.26 -22.88 -2.63
N ALA A 188 -3.06 -23.80 -1.70
CA ALA A 188 -3.95 -24.95 -1.58
C ALA A 188 -5.39 -24.48 -1.35
N PRO A 189 -6.41 -25.12 -1.99
CA PRO A 189 -7.80 -24.76 -1.77
C PRO A 189 -8.18 -24.86 -0.29
N GLU A 190 -8.85 -23.81 0.18
CA GLU A 190 -9.34 -23.75 1.56
C GLU A 190 -10.85 -23.48 1.56
N HIS A 191 -11.61 -24.26 2.35
CA HIS A 191 -13.09 -24.17 2.41
C HIS A 191 -13.81 -24.23 1.05
N GLY A 192 -13.18 -24.83 0.03
CA GLY A 192 -13.72 -24.94 -1.32
C GLY A 192 -13.43 -23.75 -2.24
N TYR A 193 -12.64 -22.78 -1.78
CA TYR A 193 -12.17 -21.64 -2.56
C TYR A 193 -10.72 -21.82 -2.98
N GLN A 194 -10.41 -21.47 -4.23
CA GLN A 194 -9.04 -21.37 -4.71
C GLN A 194 -8.45 -20.02 -4.30
N GLY A 195 -7.25 -20.06 -3.75
CA GLY A 195 -6.52 -18.86 -3.34
C GLY A 195 -5.26 -18.63 -4.17
N TYR A 196 -4.91 -17.38 -4.36
CA TYR A 196 -3.66 -16.95 -5.01
C TYR A 196 -3.04 -15.85 -4.15
N ARG A 197 -1.71 -15.76 -4.14
CA ARG A 197 -0.99 -14.72 -3.40
C ARG A 197 0.05 -14.05 -4.29
N LEU A 198 0.12 -12.73 -4.22
CA LEU A 198 1.24 -11.93 -4.68
C LEU A 198 1.88 -11.28 -3.46
N GLU A 199 3.18 -11.47 -3.30
CA GLU A 199 4.00 -10.83 -2.26
C GLU A 199 4.92 -9.80 -2.89
N LEU A 200 5.12 -8.70 -2.15
CA LEU A 200 6.04 -7.64 -2.46
C LEU A 200 6.86 -7.30 -1.22
N GLU A 201 8.17 -7.29 -1.39
CA GLU A 201 9.12 -6.77 -0.41
C GLU A 201 9.89 -5.61 -1.02
N ILE A 202 9.89 -4.45 -0.37
CA ILE A 202 10.66 -3.27 -0.75
C ILE A 202 11.67 -3.02 0.35
N ASN A 203 12.96 -3.02 0.00
CA ASN A 203 14.04 -2.69 0.90
C ASN A 203 14.74 -1.44 0.39
N ALA A 204 14.89 -0.42 1.25
CA ALA A 204 15.64 0.79 0.97
C ALA A 204 16.79 0.93 1.96
N ARG A 205 18.04 0.89 1.47
CA ARG A 205 19.24 1.02 2.28
C ARG A 205 19.90 2.37 2.05
N ASN A 206 20.20 3.06 3.14
CA ASN A 206 20.94 4.31 3.08
C ASN A 206 22.42 4.06 2.72
N LEU A 207 22.86 4.58 1.57
CA LEU A 207 24.25 4.51 1.12
C LEU A 207 25.04 5.79 1.43
N ALA A 208 24.39 6.84 1.94
CA ALA A 208 25.06 8.06 2.36
C ALA A 208 25.79 7.86 3.71
N ASP A 209 26.69 8.76 4.02
CA ASP A 209 27.41 8.85 5.31
C ASP A 209 26.67 9.69 6.36
N VAL A 210 25.44 10.11 6.05
CA VAL A 210 24.56 10.89 6.93
C VAL A 210 23.19 10.23 7.04
N THR A 211 22.41 10.58 8.06
CA THR A 211 21.02 10.18 8.22
C THR A 211 20.16 10.84 7.14
N VAL A 212 19.32 10.05 6.47
CA VAL A 212 18.46 10.49 5.35
C VAL A 212 16.98 10.19 5.62
N PRO A 213 16.03 10.96 5.03
CA PRO A 213 14.62 10.67 5.18
C PRO A 213 14.19 9.59 4.18
N VAL A 214 13.60 8.50 4.67
CA VAL A 214 13.06 7.44 3.82
C VAL A 214 11.68 7.03 4.31
N GLY A 215 10.73 6.92 3.41
CA GLY A 215 9.43 6.28 3.60
C GLY A 215 9.15 5.34 2.43
N LEU A 216 8.34 4.32 2.65
CA LEU A 216 8.02 3.30 1.66
C LEU A 216 6.52 3.13 1.52
N GLY A 217 6.09 2.68 0.35
CA GLY A 217 4.72 2.31 0.09
C GLY A 217 4.57 1.57 -1.25
N TRP A 218 3.38 1.08 -1.49
CA TRP A 218 2.99 0.47 -2.76
C TRP A 218 1.60 0.93 -3.15
N HIS A 219 1.34 1.16 -4.45
CA HIS A 219 0.08 1.74 -4.95
C HIS A 219 -0.70 0.75 -5.85
N PRO A 220 -1.03 -0.47 -5.38
CA PRO A 220 -1.72 -1.45 -6.19
C PRO A 220 -3.15 -1.02 -6.50
N TYR A 221 -3.59 -1.25 -7.73
CA TYR A 221 -4.98 -1.16 -8.14
C TYR A 221 -5.54 -2.56 -8.35
N PHE A 222 -6.72 -2.81 -7.81
CA PHE A 222 -7.42 -4.08 -7.94
C PHE A 222 -8.67 -3.89 -8.79
N HIS A 223 -8.81 -4.70 -9.84
CA HIS A 223 -10.01 -4.71 -10.64
C HIS A 223 -11.24 -5.05 -9.80
N ALA A 224 -12.24 -4.17 -9.78
CA ALA A 224 -13.51 -4.46 -9.12
C ALA A 224 -14.12 -5.77 -9.64
N ASN A 225 -14.00 -5.98 -10.95
CA ASN A 225 -14.52 -7.18 -11.60
C ASN A 225 -13.78 -8.48 -11.21
N ALA A 226 -12.67 -8.42 -10.45
CA ALA A 226 -12.04 -9.62 -9.92
C ALA A 226 -12.91 -10.30 -8.84
N ILE A 227 -13.70 -9.54 -8.10
CA ILE A 227 -14.46 -10.02 -6.94
C ILE A 227 -15.96 -9.69 -6.98
N THR A 228 -16.45 -8.99 -8.03
CA THR A 228 -17.87 -8.70 -8.26
C THR A 228 -18.16 -8.51 -9.74
N ASP A 229 -19.41 -8.68 -10.17
CA ASP A 229 -19.92 -8.32 -11.51
C ASP A 229 -20.72 -7.00 -11.50
N GLN A 230 -20.84 -6.36 -10.34
CA GLN A 230 -21.71 -5.20 -10.13
C GLN A 230 -20.92 -3.88 -10.10
N GLY A 231 -19.59 -3.94 -10.33
CA GLY A 231 -18.70 -2.78 -10.32
C GLY A 231 -18.32 -2.29 -8.91
N LEU A 232 -17.51 -1.25 -8.86
CA LEU A 232 -16.87 -0.74 -7.64
C LEU A 232 -17.88 -0.37 -6.55
N ASP A 233 -19.03 0.19 -6.92
CA ASP A 233 -20.07 0.62 -5.97
C ASP A 233 -20.68 -0.53 -5.14
N SER A 234 -20.47 -1.76 -5.54
CA SER A 234 -20.95 -2.94 -4.79
C SER A 234 -19.94 -3.47 -3.79
N LEU A 235 -18.74 -2.91 -3.76
CA LEU A 235 -17.67 -3.33 -2.87
C LEU A 235 -17.72 -2.57 -1.55
N TYR A 236 -17.13 -3.17 -0.53
CA TYR A 236 -16.78 -2.50 0.71
C TYR A 236 -15.40 -2.94 1.18
N MET A 237 -14.78 -2.09 2.00
CA MET A 237 -13.52 -2.41 2.68
C MET A 237 -13.79 -2.69 4.15
N GLU A 238 -13.02 -3.62 4.74
CA GLU A 238 -12.90 -3.76 6.18
C GLU A 238 -11.47 -3.40 6.58
N LEU A 239 -11.31 -2.30 7.34
CA LEU A 239 -10.00 -1.76 7.68
C LEU A 239 -9.72 -1.86 9.18
N PRO A 240 -8.52 -2.31 9.59
CA PRO A 240 -8.11 -2.38 10.98
C PRO A 240 -7.64 -1.00 11.48
N ALA A 241 -8.50 -0.01 11.48
CA ALA A 241 -8.16 1.37 11.75
C ALA A 241 -9.13 2.03 12.75
N LYS A 242 -8.64 3.03 13.48
CA LYS A 242 -9.46 3.82 14.43
C LYS A 242 -9.60 5.27 14.01
N THR A 243 -8.68 5.77 13.20
CA THR A 243 -8.56 7.19 12.87
C THR A 243 -8.52 7.39 11.36
N GLU A 244 -9.35 8.30 10.86
CA GLU A 244 -9.31 8.80 9.50
C GLU A 244 -8.43 10.06 9.44
N VAL A 245 -7.58 10.15 8.42
CA VAL A 245 -6.74 11.32 8.16
C VAL A 245 -7.53 12.33 7.33
N VAL A 246 -7.78 13.50 7.90
CA VAL A 246 -8.50 14.60 7.26
C VAL A 246 -7.52 15.49 6.52
N SER A 247 -7.75 15.69 5.22
CA SER A 247 -6.91 16.49 4.34
C SER A 247 -7.65 17.71 3.78
N ASP A 248 -6.89 18.67 3.28
CA ASP A 248 -7.39 19.82 2.52
C ASP A 248 -7.68 19.44 1.05
N ASP A 249 -8.10 20.42 0.25
CA ASP A 249 -8.40 20.23 -1.19
C ASP A 249 -7.17 19.85 -2.04
N MET A 250 -5.95 20.00 -1.49
CA MET A 250 -4.69 19.55 -2.10
C MET A 250 -4.29 18.15 -1.63
N LEU A 251 -5.15 17.50 -0.85
CA LEU A 251 -4.93 16.18 -0.24
C LEU A 251 -3.72 16.18 0.73
N ILE A 252 -3.45 17.33 1.34
CA ILE A 252 -2.46 17.47 2.41
C ILE A 252 -3.18 17.41 3.75
N PRO A 253 -2.75 16.57 4.71
CA PRO A 253 -3.38 16.50 6.02
C PRO A 253 -3.44 17.85 6.71
N LEU A 254 -4.58 18.17 7.34
CA LEU A 254 -4.78 19.41 8.11
C LEU A 254 -3.76 19.53 9.25
N GLU A 255 -3.57 20.73 9.78
CA GLU A 255 -2.57 20.98 10.81
C GLU A 255 -3.00 20.43 12.20
N GLY A 256 -2.02 19.95 12.95
CA GLY A 256 -2.19 19.49 14.32
C GLY A 256 -3.23 18.37 14.47
N SER A 257 -4.07 18.46 15.49
CA SER A 257 -5.13 17.48 15.79
C SER A 257 -6.30 17.52 14.79
N GLN A 258 -6.43 18.57 13.99
CA GLN A 258 -7.46 18.66 12.95
C GLN A 258 -7.24 17.64 11.81
N ALA A 259 -6.00 17.15 11.66
CA ALA A 259 -5.67 16.09 10.71
C ALA A 259 -6.28 14.72 11.07
N PHE A 260 -6.83 14.56 12.25
CA PHE A 260 -7.25 13.27 12.76
C PHE A 260 -8.69 13.35 13.29
N LYS A 261 -9.53 12.47 12.79
CA LYS A 261 -10.87 12.28 13.32
C LYS A 261 -11.10 10.80 13.59
N GLU A 262 -11.93 10.50 14.60
CA GLU A 262 -12.38 9.13 14.84
C GLU A 262 -13.04 8.57 13.58
N ALA A 263 -12.68 7.35 13.22
CA ALA A 263 -13.25 6.65 12.10
C ALA A 263 -14.62 6.08 12.52
N ASP A 264 -15.65 6.96 12.50
CA ASP A 264 -17.03 6.65 12.90
C ASP A 264 -17.77 5.94 11.76
N TYR A 265 -17.47 4.66 11.59
CA TYR A 265 -18.05 3.75 10.59
C TYR A 265 -18.75 2.58 11.29
N ALA A 266 -19.59 1.86 10.52
CA ALA A 266 -20.04 0.54 10.96
C ALA A 266 -18.82 -0.38 11.20
N HIS A 267 -18.98 -1.38 12.05
CA HIS A 267 -17.90 -2.31 12.37
C HIS A 267 -18.29 -3.74 11.98
N SER A 268 -17.32 -4.47 11.49
CA SER A 268 -17.42 -5.92 11.32
C SER A 268 -17.42 -6.64 12.67
N GLN A 269 -17.78 -7.92 12.69
CA GLN A 269 -17.75 -8.74 13.92
C GLN A 269 -16.36 -8.82 14.55
N CYS A 270 -15.30 -8.59 13.76
CA CYS A 270 -13.92 -8.55 14.22
C CYS A 270 -13.45 -7.14 14.62
N GLY A 271 -14.35 -6.16 14.64
CA GLY A 271 -14.05 -4.79 15.05
C GLY A 271 -13.38 -3.91 14.00
N ARG A 272 -13.22 -4.39 12.75
CA ARG A 272 -12.74 -3.56 11.64
C ARG A 272 -13.81 -2.57 11.22
N ILE A 273 -13.43 -1.34 10.86
CA ILE A 273 -14.37 -0.40 10.27
C ILE A 273 -14.80 -0.89 8.88
N ILE A 274 -16.09 -0.72 8.56
CA ILE A 274 -16.66 -1.07 7.25
C ILE A 274 -16.84 0.21 6.45
N VAL A 275 -16.15 0.32 5.32
CA VAL A 275 -16.20 1.46 4.40
C VAL A 275 -16.90 1.03 3.12
N GLU A 276 -18.17 1.40 2.96
CA GLU A 276 -18.92 1.13 1.73
C GLU A 276 -18.51 2.10 0.62
N LEU A 277 -18.27 1.58 -0.60
CA LEU A 277 -17.80 2.40 -1.73
C LEU A 277 -18.93 3.00 -2.57
N LYS A 278 -20.19 2.67 -2.26
CA LYS A 278 -21.35 3.09 -3.02
C LYS A 278 -21.54 4.61 -3.03
N GLY A 279 -21.32 5.21 -4.20
CA GLY A 279 -21.52 6.64 -4.42
C GLY A 279 -20.54 7.54 -3.66
N TRP A 280 -19.46 6.97 -3.12
CA TRP A 280 -18.44 7.71 -2.40
C TRP A 280 -17.14 7.82 -3.22
N GLU A 281 -16.65 9.05 -3.38
CA GLU A 281 -15.33 9.34 -3.93
C GLU A 281 -14.31 9.26 -2.81
N VAL A 282 -13.58 8.15 -2.74
CA VAL A 282 -12.57 7.92 -1.71
C VAL A 282 -11.19 8.31 -2.25
N ASP A 283 -10.49 9.19 -1.55
CA ASP A 283 -9.07 9.49 -1.64
C ASP A 283 -8.59 9.79 -0.22
N THR A 284 -8.49 8.74 0.61
CA THR A 284 -8.44 8.88 2.07
C THR A 284 -7.46 7.90 2.68
N SER A 285 -6.74 8.35 3.71
CA SER A 285 -5.89 7.51 4.54
C SER A 285 -6.52 7.22 5.89
N TRP A 286 -6.28 6.03 6.43
CA TRP A 286 -6.61 5.65 7.81
C TRP A 286 -5.34 5.24 8.54
N THR A 287 -5.27 5.60 9.82
CA THR A 287 -4.15 5.34 10.74
C THR A 287 -4.65 4.79 12.08
N ASP A 288 -3.77 4.73 13.08
CA ASP A 288 -4.03 4.00 14.32
C ASP A 288 -4.47 2.56 14.02
N LEU A 289 -3.70 1.96 13.12
CA LEU A 289 -3.92 0.58 12.68
C LEU A 289 -3.63 -0.37 13.82
N TRP A 290 -4.28 -1.53 13.79
CA TRP A 290 -4.00 -2.60 14.73
C TRP A 290 -3.72 -3.92 14.01
N THR A 291 -3.00 -4.82 14.66
CA THR A 291 -2.59 -6.10 14.10
C THR A 291 -3.56 -7.22 14.52
N ASP A 292 -3.63 -8.25 13.69
CA ASP A 292 -4.17 -9.53 14.09
C ASP A 292 -3.23 -10.23 15.10
N LYS A 293 -3.63 -11.40 15.59
CA LYS A 293 -2.88 -12.15 16.62
C LYS A 293 -1.48 -12.56 16.21
N ASP A 294 -1.22 -12.65 14.90
CA ASP A 294 0.10 -12.96 14.34
C ASP A 294 0.98 -11.73 14.11
N GLY A 295 0.53 -10.54 14.53
CA GLY A 295 1.29 -9.30 14.43
C GLY A 295 1.15 -8.57 13.09
N LEU A 296 0.32 -9.06 12.15
CA LEU A 296 0.16 -8.48 10.83
C LEU A 296 -1.09 -7.61 10.73
N ILE A 297 -1.01 -6.54 9.96
CA ILE A 297 -2.12 -5.64 9.65
C ILE A 297 -2.84 -6.19 8.41
N ARG A 298 -4.16 -6.45 8.49
CA ARG A 298 -4.94 -6.95 7.35
C ARG A 298 -6.14 -6.08 7.05
N SER A 299 -6.19 -5.61 5.81
CA SER A 299 -7.31 -4.90 5.20
C SER A 299 -8.00 -5.81 4.18
N TYR A 300 -9.31 -5.80 4.13
CA TYR A 300 -10.10 -6.62 3.21
C TYR A 300 -10.84 -5.75 2.22
N VAL A 301 -10.95 -6.22 0.98
CA VAL A 301 -11.90 -5.72 -0.01
C VAL A 301 -12.86 -6.85 -0.34
N VAL A 302 -14.13 -6.64 -0.12
CA VAL A 302 -15.15 -7.70 -0.19
C VAL A 302 -16.14 -7.39 -1.29
N GLY A 303 -16.37 -8.39 -2.13
CA GLY A 303 -17.36 -8.40 -3.20
C GLY A 303 -18.28 -9.61 -3.14
N SER A 304 -19.25 -9.64 -4.03
CA SER A 304 -20.25 -10.73 -4.10
C SER A 304 -19.70 -12.08 -4.57
N GLN A 305 -18.49 -12.10 -5.14
CA GLN A 305 -17.91 -13.28 -5.81
C GLN A 305 -16.50 -13.63 -5.29
N GLY A 306 -16.03 -12.95 -4.25
CA GLY A 306 -14.72 -13.17 -3.68
C GLY A 306 -14.27 -11.99 -2.85
N HIS A 307 -13.02 -12.07 -2.40
CA HIS A 307 -12.42 -11.01 -1.62
C HIS A 307 -10.91 -10.93 -1.85
N LEU A 308 -10.36 -9.77 -1.51
CA LEU A 308 -8.93 -9.53 -1.45
C LEU A 308 -8.52 -9.29 0.01
N VAL A 309 -7.35 -9.78 0.40
CA VAL A 309 -6.74 -9.50 1.69
C VAL A 309 -5.39 -8.83 1.46
N LEU A 310 -5.32 -7.53 1.71
CA LEU A 310 -4.05 -6.82 1.76
C LEU A 310 -3.46 -7.00 3.15
N THR A 311 -2.28 -7.60 3.21
CA THR A 311 -1.49 -7.75 4.44
C THR A 311 -0.29 -6.81 4.37
N GLN A 312 -0.03 -6.05 5.43
CA GLN A 312 1.18 -5.26 5.58
C GLN A 312 1.87 -5.56 6.90
N ASP A 313 3.20 -5.73 6.83
CA ASP A 313 4.09 -5.86 7.98
C ASP A 313 4.87 -4.56 8.11
N THR A 314 4.27 -3.62 8.83
CA THR A 314 4.79 -2.27 9.05
C THR A 314 4.51 -1.82 10.49
N PRO A 315 5.31 -0.91 11.06
CA PRO A 315 5.07 -0.44 12.42
C PRO A 315 3.73 0.28 12.57
N VAL A 316 2.81 -0.27 13.37
CA VAL A 316 1.44 0.26 13.57
C VAL A 316 1.39 1.72 14.04
N ALA A 317 2.43 2.19 14.74
CA ALA A 317 2.45 3.50 15.37
C ALA A 317 2.38 4.69 14.37
N HIS A 318 2.71 4.46 13.08
CA HIS A 318 2.75 5.53 12.08
C HIS A 318 2.36 5.07 10.68
N SER A 319 2.10 3.77 10.50
CA SER A 319 1.63 3.24 9.22
C SER A 319 0.22 3.70 8.91
N VAL A 320 -0.07 3.76 7.63
CA VAL A 320 -1.41 4.03 7.12
C VAL A 320 -1.79 3.00 6.06
N VAL A 321 -3.09 2.81 5.89
CA VAL A 321 -3.68 2.27 4.68
C VAL A 321 -4.40 3.41 3.97
N HIS A 322 -4.09 3.61 2.69
CA HIS A 322 -4.73 4.63 1.86
C HIS A 322 -5.60 3.95 0.81
N ALA A 323 -6.77 4.52 0.53
CA ALA A 323 -7.63 4.02 -0.54
C ALA A 323 -8.00 5.14 -1.52
N PHE A 324 -8.08 4.76 -2.81
CA PHE A 324 -8.47 5.65 -3.88
C PHE A 324 -9.37 4.94 -4.89
N THR A 325 -10.55 5.51 -5.13
CA THR A 325 -11.58 4.93 -6.02
C THR A 325 -11.43 5.34 -7.49
N GLY A 326 -10.42 6.14 -7.81
CA GLY A 326 -10.08 6.47 -9.20
C GLY A 326 -11.03 7.46 -9.88
N ASP A 327 -11.80 8.24 -9.14
CA ASP A 327 -12.78 9.18 -9.69
C ASP A 327 -12.15 10.30 -10.52
N THR A 328 -10.96 10.73 -10.15
CA THR A 328 -10.20 11.81 -10.82
C THR A 328 -9.30 11.32 -11.95
N LEU A 329 -9.19 10.00 -12.16
CA LEU A 329 -8.37 9.45 -13.24
C LEU A 329 -8.84 9.93 -14.63
N PRO A 330 -7.95 10.16 -15.59
CA PRO A 330 -8.33 10.57 -16.94
C PRO A 330 -9.07 9.46 -17.69
N THR A 331 -8.76 8.20 -17.39
CA THR A 331 -9.34 7.00 -17.99
C THR A 331 -9.65 5.96 -16.92
N ARG A 332 -10.47 4.96 -17.22
CA ARG A 332 -10.80 3.83 -16.34
C ARG A 332 -11.30 4.25 -14.94
N LYS A 333 -12.06 5.37 -14.88
CA LYS A 333 -12.65 5.87 -13.61
C LYS A 333 -13.49 4.79 -12.96
N ARG A 334 -13.31 4.58 -11.66
CA ARG A 334 -14.08 3.63 -10.85
C ARG A 334 -14.13 2.19 -11.38
N GLN A 335 -13.14 1.77 -12.18
CA GLN A 335 -13.02 0.38 -12.62
C GLN A 335 -12.22 -0.47 -11.63
N SER A 336 -11.40 0.19 -10.82
CA SER A 336 -10.50 -0.45 -9.88
C SER A 336 -10.41 0.36 -8.59
N LEU A 337 -10.07 -0.31 -7.50
CA LEU A 337 -9.76 0.29 -6.21
C LEU A 337 -8.25 0.25 -5.99
N ALA A 338 -7.61 1.38 -5.73
CA ALA A 338 -6.30 1.38 -5.10
C ALA A 338 -6.46 1.19 -3.60
N LEU A 339 -5.64 0.29 -3.01
CA LEU A 339 -5.56 0.10 -1.57
C LEU A 339 -4.07 -0.04 -1.21
N GLU A 340 -3.53 1.00 -0.58
CA GLU A 340 -2.10 1.25 -0.52
C GLU A 340 -1.55 1.02 0.89
N PRO A 341 -0.67 0.05 1.09
CA PRO A 341 0.11 -0.05 2.31
C PRO A 341 1.22 1.00 2.30
N CYS A 342 1.20 1.91 3.27
CA CYS A 342 2.19 2.96 3.41
C CYS A 342 2.87 2.93 4.78
N TRP A 343 4.19 3.09 4.79
CA TRP A 343 5.00 3.09 6.00
C TRP A 343 4.72 4.30 6.90
N ALA A 344 4.24 5.40 6.30
CA ALA A 344 3.86 6.61 7.00
C ALA A 344 2.78 7.39 6.24
N MET A 345 2.15 8.34 6.93
CA MET A 345 1.13 9.22 6.37
C MET A 345 1.67 10.19 5.33
N THR A 346 0.77 10.79 4.56
CA THR A 346 1.06 11.91 3.64
C THR A 346 1.80 13.03 4.36
N ASN A 347 2.76 13.66 3.68
CA ASN A 347 3.56 14.78 4.16
C ASN A 347 4.47 14.42 5.37
N ALA A 348 4.84 13.14 5.50
CA ALA A 348 5.57 12.63 6.66
C ALA A 348 6.94 13.30 6.85
N PHE A 349 7.65 13.66 5.77
CA PHE A 349 8.95 14.37 5.85
C PHE A 349 8.85 15.70 6.59
N LYS A 350 7.68 16.35 6.57
CA LYS A 350 7.44 17.60 7.29
C LYS A 350 6.78 17.40 8.65
N ARG A 351 5.89 16.40 8.76
CA ARG A 351 5.05 16.24 9.95
C ARG A 351 5.67 15.36 11.03
N ILE A 352 6.38 14.33 10.62
CA ILE A 352 6.99 13.33 11.52
C ILE A 352 8.42 12.98 11.05
N PRO A 353 9.31 13.99 10.82
CA PRO A 353 10.63 13.75 10.23
C PRO A 353 11.45 12.73 11.02
N GLN A 354 11.30 12.68 12.34
CA GLN A 354 12.00 11.72 13.22
C GLN A 354 11.64 10.25 12.91
N VAL A 355 10.44 9.99 12.38
CA VAL A 355 10.03 8.64 11.96
C VAL A 355 10.68 8.27 10.63
N MET A 356 11.00 9.28 9.81
CA MET A 356 11.59 9.10 8.50
C MET A 356 13.10 8.87 8.53
N GLU A 357 13.77 9.09 9.66
CA GLU A 357 15.21 8.93 9.80
C GLU A 357 15.68 7.52 9.47
N LEU A 358 16.67 7.42 8.59
CA LEU A 358 17.38 6.19 8.26
C LEU A 358 18.89 6.46 8.35
N GLU A 359 19.54 5.86 9.33
CA GLU A 359 20.97 6.08 9.59
C GLU A 359 21.87 5.47 8.50
N PRO A 360 23.13 5.90 8.37
CA PRO A 360 24.08 5.33 7.42
C PRO A 360 24.14 3.81 7.48
N GLY A 361 23.98 3.15 6.32
CA GLY A 361 24.03 1.71 6.19
C GLY A 361 22.80 0.94 6.68
N GLN A 362 21.85 1.59 7.33
CA GLN A 362 20.59 0.96 7.74
C GLN A 362 19.67 0.71 6.55
N THR A 363 18.80 -0.28 6.69
CA THR A 363 17.75 -0.65 5.74
C THR A 363 16.39 -0.45 6.37
N ARG A 364 15.47 0.15 5.61
CA ARG A 364 14.04 0.18 5.89
C ARG A 364 13.34 -0.78 4.95
N SER A 365 12.41 -1.56 5.49
CA SER A 365 11.67 -2.55 4.73
C SER A 365 10.17 -2.30 4.81
N LEU A 366 9.47 -2.55 3.72
CA LEU A 366 8.03 -2.71 3.66
C LEU A 366 7.76 -4.09 3.07
N HIS A 367 7.10 -4.95 3.84
CA HIS A 367 6.65 -6.24 3.38
C HIS A 367 5.13 -6.26 3.29
N THR A 368 4.59 -6.61 2.15
CA THR A 368 3.15 -6.65 1.90
C THR A 368 2.78 -7.82 1.01
N SER A 369 1.56 -8.29 1.15
CA SER A 369 1.02 -9.31 0.25
C SER A 369 -0.46 -9.07 -0.02
N VAL A 370 -0.93 -9.58 -1.16
CA VAL A 370 -2.34 -9.63 -1.51
C VAL A 370 -2.73 -11.07 -1.70
N ASP A 371 -3.72 -11.53 -0.94
CA ASP A 371 -4.42 -12.78 -1.22
C ASP A 371 -5.67 -12.46 -2.03
N TYR A 372 -5.86 -13.16 -3.15
CA TYR A 372 -7.09 -13.20 -3.92
C TYR A 372 -7.78 -14.55 -3.68
N VAL A 373 -9.04 -14.51 -3.32
CA VAL A 373 -9.87 -15.69 -3.01
C VAL A 373 -11.20 -15.57 -3.76
N SER A 374 -11.52 -16.57 -4.59
CA SER A 374 -12.73 -16.61 -5.42
C SER A 374 -13.33 -18.00 -5.51
#